data_b4e9d718672d6b91a1344e18c23a23c6
#
_entry.id   b4e9d718672d6b91a1344e18c23a23c6
#
_cell.length_a   1.000
_cell.length_b   1.000
_cell.length_c   1.000
_cell.angle_alpha   90.00
_cell.angle_beta   90.00
_cell.angle_gamma   90.00
#
_symmetry.space_group_name_H-M   'P 1'
#
loop_
_entity.id
_entity.type
_entity.pdbx_description
1 polymer ?
#
loop_
_entity_poly.entity_id
_entity_poly.type
_entity_poly.pdbx_seq_one_letter_code
_entity_poly.pdbx_strand_id
1 'polypeptide(L)'
;AVCCPAPGVIKSFEQDAWLAIAARNLALAQKTGADILTICNGCFGSLFDAAHILHNDPEKLRSVNKILREVGLEYNGETKVHHFAEMVYKEIGLDTVKSHIKAPLEMNVAVHYGCHFLKPSNIKQLDDPERPKILDELVEVTGAKSIEYKDKQMCCGAGGGVRSGNPALATKFTEEKLKNLKAAGAQYIIDVCPFCHLQFDRTQKE
;
A
#
# COMPACT_ATOMS: atom_id res chain seq x y z
N ALA A 1 10.89 -13.09 9.18
CA ALA A 1 10.47 -12.25 8.05
C ALA A 1 11.65 -11.46 7.52
N VAL A 2 11.60 -11.08 6.26
CA VAL A 2 12.54 -10.18 5.60
C VAL A 2 11.78 -8.98 5.04
N CYS A 3 12.51 -7.96 4.54
CA CYS A 3 11.86 -6.84 3.86
C CYS A 3 10.96 -7.36 2.72
N CYS A 4 9.78 -6.78 2.53
CA CYS A 4 8.99 -7.01 1.33
C CYS A 4 9.77 -6.43 0.14
N PRO A 5 9.96 -7.14 -0.96
CA PRO A 5 10.69 -6.60 -2.10
C PRO A 5 9.89 -5.47 -2.75
N ALA A 6 10.58 -4.36 -3.07
CA ALA A 6 9.91 -3.19 -3.63
C ALA A 6 9.21 -3.51 -4.96
N PRO A 7 7.89 -3.28 -5.08
CA PRO A 7 7.12 -3.70 -6.24
C PRO A 7 7.49 -2.95 -7.53
N GLY A 8 8.02 -1.74 -7.42
CA GLY A 8 8.30 -0.88 -8.57
C GLY A 8 9.72 -0.98 -9.11
N VAL A 9 10.66 -1.54 -8.37
CA VAL A 9 12.08 -1.61 -8.77
C VAL A 9 12.48 -3.06 -9.04
N ILE A 10 12.54 -3.90 -7.99
CA ILE A 10 13.01 -5.28 -8.13
C ILE A 10 12.15 -6.06 -9.12
N LYS A 11 10.83 -5.95 -9.04
CA LYS A 11 9.89 -6.61 -9.96
C LYS A 11 10.14 -6.26 -11.43
N SER A 12 10.61 -5.04 -11.72
CA SER A 12 10.84 -4.57 -13.10
C SER A 12 12.16 -5.08 -13.69
N PHE A 13 13.14 -5.42 -12.87
CA PHE A 13 14.44 -5.90 -13.32
C PHE A 13 14.58 -7.42 -13.23
N GLU A 14 14.10 -8.00 -12.13
CA GLU A 14 14.21 -9.44 -11.81
C GLU A 14 12.93 -9.94 -11.14
N GLN A 15 11.96 -10.33 -11.96
CA GLN A 15 10.67 -10.78 -11.48
C GLN A 15 10.77 -12.06 -10.62
N ASP A 16 11.62 -13.00 -10.99
CA ASP A 16 11.76 -14.27 -10.29
C ASP A 16 12.40 -14.07 -8.90
N ALA A 17 13.41 -13.20 -8.79
CA ALA A 17 13.98 -12.81 -7.53
C ALA A 17 12.95 -12.09 -6.63
N TRP A 18 12.16 -11.19 -7.22
CA TRP A 18 11.07 -10.52 -6.51
C TRP A 18 10.04 -11.52 -5.99
N LEU A 19 9.60 -12.48 -6.81
CA LEU A 19 8.67 -13.53 -6.41
C LEU A 19 9.24 -14.41 -5.30
N ALA A 20 10.50 -14.84 -5.41
CA ALA A 20 11.15 -15.69 -4.41
C ALA A 20 11.25 -14.99 -3.03
N ILE A 21 11.62 -13.71 -3.01
CA ILE A 21 11.70 -12.93 -1.76
C ILE A 21 10.30 -12.73 -1.14
N ALA A 22 9.30 -12.41 -1.96
CA ALA A 22 7.93 -12.27 -1.50
C ALA A 22 7.38 -13.60 -0.97
N ALA A 23 7.56 -14.68 -1.74
CA ALA A 23 7.11 -16.04 -1.37
C ALA A 23 7.76 -16.55 -0.08
N ARG A 24 9.01 -16.15 0.21
CA ARG A 24 9.65 -16.47 1.48
C ARG A 24 8.87 -15.90 2.67
N ASN A 25 8.36 -14.68 2.58
CA ASN A 25 7.53 -14.11 3.64
C ASN A 25 6.16 -14.80 3.73
N LEU A 26 5.54 -15.12 2.58
CA LEU A 26 4.28 -15.86 2.52
C LEU A 26 4.43 -17.27 3.16
N ALA A 27 5.50 -17.99 2.83
CA ALA A 27 5.79 -19.31 3.40
C ALA A 27 6.04 -19.26 4.90
N LEU A 28 6.65 -18.20 5.42
CA LEU A 28 6.83 -18.01 6.86
C LEU A 28 5.51 -17.77 7.59
N ALA A 29 4.60 -16.99 7.00
CA ALA A 29 3.25 -16.81 7.53
C ALA A 29 2.47 -18.13 7.49
N GLN A 30 2.52 -18.86 6.38
CA GLN A 30 1.92 -20.19 6.25
C GLN A 30 2.36 -21.15 7.37
N LYS A 31 3.66 -21.16 7.74
CA LYS A 31 4.16 -21.98 8.84
C LYS A 31 3.51 -21.67 10.20
N THR A 32 3.01 -20.47 10.39
CA THR A 32 2.31 -20.07 11.63
C THR A 32 0.80 -20.27 11.54
N GLY A 33 0.29 -20.67 10.39
CA GLY A 33 -1.16 -20.78 10.13
C GLY A 33 -1.86 -19.43 10.09
N ALA A 34 -1.12 -18.33 9.86
CA ALA A 34 -1.66 -16.96 9.87
C ALA A 34 -1.61 -16.32 8.49
N ASP A 35 -2.53 -15.42 8.24
CA ASP A 35 -2.50 -14.48 7.12
C ASP A 35 -1.58 -13.30 7.41
N ILE A 36 -1.24 -12.52 6.40
CA ILE A 36 -0.37 -11.35 6.55
C ILE A 36 -1.21 -10.07 6.58
N LEU A 37 -1.03 -9.27 7.64
CA LEU A 37 -1.55 -7.92 7.74
C LEU A 37 -0.44 -6.92 7.51
N THR A 38 -0.65 -5.95 6.60
CA THR A 38 0.30 -4.88 6.29
C THR A 38 -0.29 -3.50 6.57
N ILE A 39 0.58 -2.57 6.96
CA ILE A 39 0.23 -1.14 7.13
C ILE A 39 0.86 -0.25 6.06
N CYS A 40 1.46 -0.86 5.03
CA CYS A 40 2.22 -0.18 3.99
C CYS A 40 1.75 -0.63 2.62
N ASN A 41 1.33 0.31 1.78
CA ASN A 41 0.93 0.03 0.39
C ASN A 41 2.01 -0.72 -0.42
N GLY A 42 3.28 -0.40 -0.22
CA GLY A 42 4.37 -1.09 -0.92
C GLY A 42 4.48 -2.56 -0.51
N CYS A 43 4.40 -2.85 0.80
CA CYS A 43 4.39 -4.22 1.31
C CYS A 43 3.14 -4.97 0.87
N PHE A 44 1.97 -4.33 1.00
CA PHE A 44 0.70 -4.88 0.54
C PHE A 44 0.77 -5.22 -0.95
N GLY A 45 1.14 -4.24 -1.80
CA GLY A 45 1.24 -4.45 -3.23
C GLY A 45 2.17 -5.59 -3.61
N SER A 46 3.35 -5.66 -2.97
CA SER A 46 4.32 -6.69 -3.28
C SER A 46 3.86 -8.09 -2.87
N LEU A 47 3.41 -8.24 -1.63
CA LEU A 47 3.02 -9.55 -1.10
C LEU A 47 1.70 -10.04 -1.68
N PHE A 48 0.72 -9.14 -1.85
CA PHE A 48 -0.57 -9.47 -2.47
C PHE A 48 -0.40 -9.90 -3.94
N ASP A 49 0.34 -9.11 -4.73
CA ASP A 49 0.57 -9.44 -6.13
C ASP A 49 1.32 -10.77 -6.28
N ALA A 50 2.32 -11.03 -5.42
CA ALA A 50 3.06 -12.28 -5.43
C ALA A 50 2.17 -13.46 -5.02
N ALA A 51 1.35 -13.32 -3.97
CA ALA A 51 0.40 -14.35 -3.56
C ALA A 51 -0.59 -14.66 -4.68
N HIS A 52 -1.15 -13.62 -5.32
CA HIS A 52 -2.06 -13.77 -6.46
C HIS A 52 -1.42 -14.50 -7.64
N ILE A 53 -0.19 -14.13 -8.01
CA ILE A 53 0.53 -14.78 -9.11
C ILE A 53 0.78 -16.26 -8.78
N LEU A 54 1.27 -16.55 -7.59
CA LEU A 54 1.64 -17.91 -7.19
C LEU A 54 0.42 -18.82 -6.96
N HIS A 55 -0.69 -18.25 -6.57
CA HIS A 55 -1.96 -18.99 -6.47
C HIS A 55 -2.50 -19.40 -7.85
N ASN A 56 -2.38 -18.52 -8.85
CA ASN A 56 -2.97 -18.72 -10.17
C ASN A 56 -2.01 -19.33 -11.22
N ASP A 57 -0.72 -19.45 -10.90
CA ASP A 57 0.30 -19.98 -11.80
C ASP A 57 1.12 -21.11 -11.12
N PRO A 58 0.68 -22.38 -11.29
CA PRO A 58 1.38 -23.52 -10.71
C PRO A 58 2.83 -23.71 -11.20
N GLU A 59 3.18 -23.22 -12.39
CA GLU A 59 4.55 -23.33 -12.90
C GLU A 59 5.47 -22.37 -12.17
N LYS A 60 5.04 -21.12 -11.98
CA LYS A 60 5.78 -20.15 -11.18
C LYS A 60 5.89 -20.60 -9.72
N LEU A 61 4.82 -21.15 -9.15
CA LEU A 61 4.86 -21.72 -7.81
C LEU A 61 5.92 -22.83 -7.69
N ARG A 62 5.97 -23.77 -8.64
CA ARG A 62 7.01 -24.82 -8.69
C ARG A 62 8.40 -24.25 -8.81
N SER A 63 8.59 -23.25 -9.69
CA SER A 63 9.89 -22.59 -9.88
C SER A 63 10.37 -21.90 -8.60
N VAL A 64 9.51 -21.11 -7.96
CA VAL A 64 9.82 -20.43 -6.70
C VAL A 64 10.10 -21.43 -5.58
N ASN A 65 9.34 -22.52 -5.49
CA ASN A 65 9.56 -23.54 -4.47
C ASN A 65 10.91 -24.28 -4.63
N LYS A 66 11.48 -24.38 -5.82
CA LYS A 66 12.86 -24.87 -5.98
C LYS A 66 13.86 -24.00 -5.22
N ILE A 67 13.70 -22.68 -5.30
CA ILE A 67 14.54 -21.70 -4.60
C ILE A 67 14.28 -21.75 -3.08
N LEU A 68 13.01 -21.79 -2.68
CA LEU A 68 12.63 -21.81 -1.25
C LEU A 68 13.14 -23.05 -0.51
N ARG A 69 13.22 -24.21 -1.19
CA ARG A 69 13.73 -25.45 -0.60
C ARG A 69 15.20 -25.36 -0.21
N GLU A 70 16.00 -24.53 -0.86
CA GLU A 70 17.40 -24.29 -0.49
C GLU A 70 17.54 -23.65 0.91
N VAL A 71 16.48 -22.99 1.38
CA VAL A 71 16.40 -22.38 2.73
C VAL A 71 15.39 -23.10 3.64
N GLY A 72 15.01 -24.33 3.32
CA GLY A 72 14.10 -25.16 4.13
C GLY A 72 12.66 -24.64 4.19
N LEU A 73 12.19 -23.97 3.14
CA LEU A 73 10.85 -23.44 3.02
C LEU A 73 10.11 -24.03 1.81
N GLU A 74 8.80 -24.05 1.89
CA GLU A 74 7.89 -24.35 0.79
C GLU A 74 6.60 -23.56 0.96
N TYR A 75 6.06 -23.04 -0.14
CA TYR A 75 4.82 -22.26 -0.16
C TYR A 75 3.75 -23.02 -0.94
N ASN A 76 2.52 -23.08 -0.40
CA ASN A 76 1.40 -23.80 -1.02
C ASN A 76 0.49 -22.88 -1.87
N GLY A 77 0.71 -21.56 -1.87
CA GLY A 77 -0.08 -20.62 -2.65
C GLY A 77 -1.34 -20.09 -1.96
N GLU A 78 -1.56 -20.33 -0.67
CA GLU A 78 -2.86 -20.06 -0.01
C GLU A 78 -2.86 -18.91 1.00
N THR A 79 -1.70 -18.41 1.43
CA THR A 79 -1.62 -17.32 2.40
C THR A 79 -2.26 -16.04 1.86
N LYS A 80 -3.20 -15.48 2.60
CA LYS A 80 -3.85 -14.21 2.25
C LYS A 80 -3.03 -13.03 2.75
N VAL A 81 -3.16 -11.91 2.05
CA VAL A 81 -2.50 -10.66 2.40
C VAL A 81 -3.55 -9.56 2.48
N HIS A 82 -3.62 -8.91 3.63
CA HIS A 82 -4.58 -7.85 3.91
C HIS A 82 -3.87 -6.53 4.14
N HIS A 83 -4.55 -5.44 3.79
CA HIS A 83 -4.12 -4.10 4.21
C HIS A 83 -4.88 -3.69 5.47
N PHE A 84 -4.20 -3.07 6.42
CA PHE A 84 -4.80 -2.64 7.70
C PHE A 84 -6.06 -1.80 7.50
N ALA A 85 -6.01 -0.79 6.61
CA ALA A 85 -7.16 0.06 6.34
C ALA A 85 -8.36 -0.73 5.75
N GLU A 86 -8.10 -1.69 4.87
CA GLU A 86 -9.13 -2.58 4.36
C GLU A 86 -9.76 -3.41 5.47
N MET A 87 -8.94 -4.02 6.31
CA MET A 87 -9.41 -4.85 7.42
C MET A 87 -10.24 -4.03 8.42
N VAL A 88 -9.79 -2.83 8.76
CA VAL A 88 -10.56 -1.94 9.65
C VAL A 88 -11.89 -1.55 9.03
N TYR A 89 -11.90 -1.26 7.74
CA TYR A 89 -13.12 -0.86 7.03
C TYR A 89 -14.12 -2.00 6.86
N LYS A 90 -13.66 -3.17 6.38
CA LYS A 90 -14.54 -4.30 6.00
C LYS A 90 -14.87 -5.23 7.15
N GLU A 91 -13.88 -5.55 8.01
CA GLU A 91 -14.03 -6.57 9.05
C GLU A 91 -14.42 -5.97 10.41
N ILE A 92 -13.77 -4.87 10.81
CA ILE A 92 -14.09 -4.17 12.09
C ILE A 92 -15.34 -3.33 11.91
N GLY A 93 -15.44 -2.60 10.81
CA GLY A 93 -16.56 -1.73 10.44
C GLY A 93 -16.49 -0.35 11.09
N LEU A 94 -17.02 0.64 10.37
CA LEU A 94 -16.99 2.06 10.78
C LEU A 94 -17.74 2.32 12.08
N ASP A 95 -18.85 1.64 12.33
CA ASP A 95 -19.63 1.80 13.56
C ASP A 95 -18.82 1.38 14.79
N THR A 96 -18.08 0.29 14.70
CA THR A 96 -17.17 -0.16 15.76
C THR A 96 -16.07 0.88 16.00
N VAL A 97 -15.44 1.36 14.94
CA VAL A 97 -14.42 2.42 15.05
C VAL A 97 -15.02 3.65 15.74
N LYS A 98 -16.19 4.11 15.29
CA LYS A 98 -16.89 5.27 15.83
C LYS A 98 -17.16 5.14 17.33
N SER A 99 -17.58 3.95 17.78
CA SER A 99 -17.87 3.70 19.19
C SER A 99 -16.66 3.83 20.12
N HIS A 100 -15.44 3.76 19.59
CA HIS A 100 -14.18 3.88 20.31
C HIS A 100 -13.57 5.29 20.25
N ILE A 101 -14.13 6.19 19.45
CA ILE A 101 -13.67 7.59 19.38
C ILE A 101 -14.14 8.34 20.63
N LYS A 102 -13.18 8.76 21.44
CA LYS A 102 -13.47 9.49 22.69
C LYS A 102 -13.65 11.00 22.46
N ALA A 103 -12.95 11.54 21.50
CA ALA A 103 -13.04 12.94 21.13
C ALA A 103 -12.90 13.07 19.61
N PRO A 104 -13.83 13.75 18.92
CA PRO A 104 -13.73 13.93 17.48
C PRO A 104 -12.55 14.82 17.11
N LEU A 105 -11.98 14.58 15.93
CA LEU A 105 -10.93 15.38 15.35
C LEU A 105 -11.57 16.50 14.49
N GLU A 106 -11.51 17.74 14.93
CA GLU A 106 -12.06 18.89 14.19
C GLU A 106 -10.99 19.49 13.27
N MET A 107 -10.70 18.82 12.17
CA MET A 107 -9.66 19.24 11.22
C MET A 107 -9.98 18.87 9.77
N ASN A 108 -9.42 19.63 8.82
CA ASN A 108 -9.48 19.34 7.39
C ASN A 108 -8.30 18.44 7.00
N VAL A 109 -8.61 17.24 6.53
CA VAL A 109 -7.62 16.22 6.19
C VAL A 109 -7.71 15.89 4.72
N ALA A 110 -6.59 15.91 4.02
CA ALA A 110 -6.46 15.37 2.67
C ALA A 110 -6.00 13.92 2.74
N VAL A 111 -6.68 13.05 2.03
CA VAL A 111 -6.36 11.62 1.98
C VAL A 111 -5.54 11.31 0.75
N HIS A 112 -4.40 10.65 0.93
CA HIS A 112 -3.57 10.13 -0.16
C HIS A 112 -3.58 8.61 -0.17
N TYR A 113 -4.29 8.02 -1.14
CA TYR A 113 -4.41 6.58 -1.30
C TYR A 113 -3.10 5.87 -1.68
N GLY A 114 -2.21 6.58 -2.36
CA GLY A 114 -1.04 5.95 -2.97
C GLY A 114 -1.41 5.05 -4.16
N CYS A 115 -0.42 4.34 -4.69
CA CYS A 115 -0.64 3.53 -5.91
C CYS A 115 -1.06 2.09 -5.57
N HIS A 116 -0.32 1.42 -4.69
CA HIS A 116 -0.44 -0.02 -4.48
C HIS A 116 -1.59 -0.45 -3.54
N PHE A 117 -2.34 0.47 -2.97
CA PHE A 117 -3.58 0.14 -2.26
C PHE A 117 -4.66 -0.31 -3.25
N LEU A 118 -4.83 0.43 -4.34
CA LEU A 118 -5.92 0.22 -5.29
C LEU A 118 -5.51 -0.52 -6.57
N LYS A 119 -4.24 -0.42 -6.98
CA LYS A 119 -3.77 -0.93 -8.28
C LYS A 119 -2.82 -2.11 -8.13
N PRO A 120 -2.91 -3.14 -9.00
CA PRO A 120 -3.85 -3.31 -10.11
C PRO A 120 -5.29 -3.55 -9.63
N SER A 121 -6.24 -2.75 -10.11
CA SER A 121 -7.62 -2.77 -9.61
C SER A 121 -8.40 -4.03 -10.00
N ASN A 122 -8.06 -4.63 -11.12
CA ASN A 122 -8.70 -5.87 -11.59
C ASN A 122 -8.45 -7.08 -10.68
N ILE A 123 -7.37 -7.09 -9.90
CA ILE A 123 -7.06 -8.19 -8.98
C ILE A 123 -7.32 -7.82 -7.51
N LYS A 124 -7.14 -6.57 -7.11
CA LYS A 124 -7.34 -6.14 -5.72
C LYS A 124 -8.79 -5.94 -5.35
N GLN A 125 -9.57 -5.31 -6.21
CA GLN A 125 -11.01 -5.09 -6.05
C GLN A 125 -11.41 -4.55 -4.67
N LEU A 126 -10.57 -3.67 -4.10
CA LEU A 126 -10.79 -3.13 -2.76
C LEU A 126 -11.80 -2.00 -2.75
N ASP A 127 -11.69 -1.09 -3.72
CA ASP A 127 -12.47 0.14 -3.84
C ASP A 127 -12.46 0.60 -5.30
N ASP A 128 -13.23 1.63 -5.62
CA ASP A 128 -13.18 2.28 -6.93
C ASP A 128 -11.80 2.90 -7.16
N PRO A 129 -11.05 2.53 -8.21
CA PRO A 129 -9.69 3.03 -8.42
C PRO A 129 -9.63 4.50 -8.81
N GLU A 130 -10.73 5.09 -9.30
CA GLU A 130 -10.81 6.49 -9.72
C GLU A 130 -11.48 7.39 -8.66
N ARG A 131 -12.42 6.83 -7.89
CA ARG A 131 -13.18 7.52 -6.85
C ARG A 131 -13.25 6.71 -5.57
N PRO A 132 -12.10 6.39 -4.97
CA PRO A 132 -12.07 5.58 -3.75
C PRO A 132 -12.68 6.32 -2.56
N LYS A 133 -13.22 5.55 -1.60
CA LYS A 133 -13.92 6.07 -0.42
C LYS A 133 -13.39 5.51 0.89
N ILE A 134 -12.78 4.33 0.89
CA ILE A 134 -12.41 3.62 2.13
C ILE A 134 -11.61 4.49 3.09
N LEU A 135 -10.55 5.15 2.61
CA LEU A 135 -9.71 5.96 3.50
C LEU A 135 -10.40 7.28 3.88
N ASP A 136 -11.21 7.85 3.00
CA ASP A 136 -12.00 9.07 3.29
C ASP A 136 -12.99 8.79 4.42
N GLU A 137 -13.77 7.71 4.32
CA GLU A 137 -14.75 7.32 5.34
C GLU A 137 -14.08 6.92 6.66
N LEU A 138 -12.90 6.28 6.62
CA LEU A 138 -12.10 6.02 7.81
C LEU A 138 -11.59 7.29 8.50
N VAL A 139 -11.32 8.34 7.75
CA VAL A 139 -10.98 9.65 8.30
C VAL A 139 -12.22 10.31 8.87
N GLU A 140 -13.33 10.31 8.15
CA GLU A 140 -14.57 10.98 8.56
C GLU A 140 -15.19 10.37 9.81
N VAL A 141 -15.08 9.05 10.01
CA VAL A 141 -15.58 8.41 11.24
C VAL A 141 -14.88 8.92 12.49
N THR A 142 -13.67 9.47 12.39
CA THR A 142 -12.94 10.10 13.50
C THR A 142 -13.44 11.49 13.87
N GLY A 143 -14.35 12.07 13.07
CA GLY A 143 -14.82 13.45 13.20
C GLY A 143 -14.03 14.47 12.38
N ALA A 144 -12.93 14.06 11.76
CA ALA A 144 -12.22 14.90 10.80
C ALA A 144 -13.00 15.00 9.48
N LYS A 145 -12.79 16.09 8.75
CA LYS A 145 -13.38 16.29 7.43
C LYS A 145 -12.39 15.87 6.35
N SER A 146 -12.71 14.81 5.61
CA SER A 146 -11.97 14.49 4.40
C SER A 146 -12.30 15.52 3.31
N ILE A 147 -11.27 16.13 2.71
CA ILE A 147 -11.44 17.16 1.69
C ILE A 147 -11.04 16.64 0.31
N GLU A 148 -11.86 16.99 -0.68
CA GLU A 148 -11.52 16.74 -2.07
C GLU A 148 -10.50 17.78 -2.56
N TYR A 149 -9.57 17.34 -3.40
CA TYR A 149 -8.56 18.20 -3.98
C TYR A 149 -8.19 17.76 -5.39
N LYS A 150 -7.68 18.70 -6.18
CA LYS A 150 -7.29 18.45 -7.57
C LYS A 150 -6.20 17.37 -7.64
N ASP A 151 -6.35 16.47 -8.58
CA ASP A 151 -5.39 15.38 -8.85
C ASP A 151 -5.15 14.46 -7.63
N LYS A 152 -6.22 14.13 -6.89
CA LYS A 152 -6.18 13.27 -5.69
C LYS A 152 -5.50 11.93 -5.93
N GLN A 153 -5.64 11.34 -7.12
CA GLN A 153 -5.03 10.07 -7.49
C GLN A 153 -3.60 10.20 -8.08
N MET A 154 -3.07 11.43 -8.20
CA MET A 154 -1.72 11.65 -8.70
C MET A 154 -0.67 11.00 -7.78
N CYS A 155 0.40 10.45 -8.37
CA CYS A 155 1.52 9.87 -7.64
C CYS A 155 2.19 10.87 -6.67
N CYS A 156 2.66 10.39 -5.53
CA CYS A 156 3.48 11.19 -4.61
C CYS A 156 4.90 11.48 -5.11
N GLY A 157 5.36 10.76 -6.15
CA GLY A 157 6.73 10.89 -6.69
C GLY A 157 7.74 9.89 -6.12
N ALA A 158 7.43 9.16 -5.05
CA ALA A 158 8.42 8.31 -4.37
C ALA A 158 8.68 6.97 -5.08
N GLY A 159 7.64 6.36 -5.66
CA GLY A 159 7.65 4.98 -6.13
C GLY A 159 8.20 4.77 -7.54
N GLY A 160 8.19 3.50 -7.98
CA GLY A 160 8.56 3.13 -9.35
C GLY A 160 10.01 3.39 -9.74
N GLY A 161 10.89 3.66 -8.77
CA GLY A 161 12.29 4.03 -9.06
C GLY A 161 12.51 5.51 -9.39
N VAL A 162 11.44 6.32 -9.51
CA VAL A 162 11.55 7.75 -9.90
C VAL A 162 12.43 8.51 -8.93
N ARG A 163 12.23 8.34 -7.62
CA ARG A 163 13.03 9.02 -6.59
C ARG A 163 14.51 8.68 -6.66
N SER A 164 14.85 7.43 -6.98
CA SER A 164 16.25 6.99 -7.08
C SER A 164 16.89 7.39 -8.41
N GLY A 165 16.13 7.35 -9.50
CA GLY A 165 16.63 7.64 -10.84
C GLY A 165 16.58 9.12 -11.24
N ASN A 166 15.58 9.86 -10.74
CA ASN A 166 15.42 11.28 -11.01
C ASN A 166 14.78 12.01 -9.81
N PRO A 167 15.59 12.34 -8.78
CA PRO A 167 15.10 13.03 -7.58
C PRO A 167 14.38 14.34 -7.88
N ALA A 168 14.90 15.13 -8.83
CA ALA A 168 14.31 16.41 -9.20
C ALA A 168 12.88 16.25 -9.78
N LEU A 169 12.65 15.22 -10.57
CA LEU A 169 11.30 14.90 -11.08
C LEU A 169 10.40 14.41 -9.94
N ALA A 170 10.92 13.59 -9.02
CA ALA A 170 10.18 13.13 -7.86
C ALA A 170 9.69 14.31 -7.00
N THR A 171 10.57 15.27 -6.72
CA THR A 171 10.23 16.50 -6.00
C THR A 171 9.14 17.30 -6.70
N LYS A 172 9.21 17.48 -8.03
CA LYS A 172 8.18 18.19 -8.79
C LYS A 172 6.78 17.56 -8.68
N PHE A 173 6.68 16.23 -8.71
CA PHE A 173 5.41 15.55 -8.47
C PHE A 173 4.86 15.85 -7.07
N THR A 174 5.73 15.82 -6.09
CA THR A 174 5.34 16.08 -4.70
C THR A 174 4.90 17.53 -4.50
N GLU A 175 5.65 18.49 -5.03
CA GLU A 175 5.34 19.93 -4.97
C GLU A 175 3.99 20.23 -5.59
N GLU A 176 3.71 19.70 -6.78
CA GLU A 176 2.42 19.91 -7.44
C GLU A 176 1.27 19.37 -6.59
N LYS A 177 1.45 18.18 -6.02
CA LYS A 177 0.45 17.60 -5.13
C LYS A 177 0.25 18.44 -3.87
N LEU A 178 1.32 18.87 -3.20
CA LEU A 178 1.26 19.73 -2.03
C LEU A 178 0.59 21.08 -2.31
N LYS A 179 0.82 21.67 -3.49
CA LYS A 179 0.11 22.86 -3.93
C LYS A 179 -1.40 22.64 -4.05
N ASN A 180 -1.81 21.52 -4.64
CA ASN A 180 -3.22 21.16 -4.77
C ASN A 180 -3.88 20.94 -3.39
N LEU A 181 -3.19 20.28 -2.47
CA LEU A 181 -3.64 20.08 -1.09
C LEU A 181 -3.83 21.41 -0.35
N LYS A 182 -2.83 22.28 -0.44
CA LYS A 182 -2.86 23.61 0.19
C LYS A 182 -3.98 24.48 -0.39
N ALA A 183 -4.17 24.46 -1.70
CA ALA A 183 -5.23 25.20 -2.38
C ALA A 183 -6.64 24.73 -1.95
N ALA A 184 -6.79 23.46 -1.60
CA ALA A 184 -8.05 22.90 -1.09
C ALA A 184 -8.29 23.17 0.40
N GLY A 185 -7.34 23.79 1.11
CA GLY A 185 -7.45 24.09 2.54
C GLY A 185 -7.14 22.91 3.46
N ALA A 186 -6.35 21.95 3.01
CA ALA A 186 -5.88 20.85 3.85
C ALA A 186 -4.96 21.37 4.97
N GLN A 187 -5.23 20.95 6.18
CA GLN A 187 -4.38 21.20 7.35
C GLN A 187 -3.39 20.04 7.55
N TYR A 188 -3.83 18.83 7.21
CA TYR A 188 -3.07 17.60 7.36
C TYR A 188 -3.22 16.74 6.10
N ILE A 189 -2.21 15.89 5.86
CA ILE A 189 -2.28 14.81 4.89
C ILE A 189 -2.18 13.48 5.61
N ILE A 190 -3.07 12.56 5.28
CA ILE A 190 -3.03 11.16 5.72
C ILE A 190 -2.65 10.29 4.54
N ASP A 191 -1.73 9.39 4.75
CA ASP A 191 -1.34 8.36 3.80
C ASP A 191 -1.15 7.00 4.49
N VAL A 192 -1.18 5.93 3.70
CA VAL A 192 -1.03 4.54 4.15
C VAL A 192 0.21 3.89 3.53
N CYS A 193 1.26 4.70 3.28
CA CYS A 193 2.50 4.23 2.69
C CYS A 193 3.72 5.00 3.22
N PRO A 194 4.63 4.36 3.96
CA PRO A 194 5.85 5.02 4.45
C PRO A 194 6.71 5.71 3.37
N PHE A 195 6.68 5.19 2.14
CA PHE A 195 7.37 5.87 1.02
C PHE A 195 6.70 7.18 0.63
N CYS A 196 5.36 7.23 0.61
CA CYS A 196 4.63 8.46 0.35
C CYS A 196 4.84 9.45 1.49
N HIS A 197 4.73 8.98 2.74
CA HIS A 197 4.99 9.77 3.93
C HIS A 197 6.37 10.43 3.90
N LEU A 198 7.41 9.63 3.70
CA LEU A 198 8.78 10.12 3.61
C LEU A 198 8.98 11.13 2.47
N GLN A 199 8.30 10.94 1.36
CA GLN A 199 8.38 11.84 0.21
C GLN A 199 7.72 13.19 0.52
N PHE A 200 6.53 13.19 1.12
CA PHE A 200 5.85 14.40 1.55
C PHE A 200 6.63 15.15 2.64
N ASP A 201 7.09 14.45 3.68
CA ASP A 201 7.84 15.07 4.79
C ASP A 201 9.14 15.74 4.33
N ARG A 202 9.89 15.07 3.46
CA ARG A 202 11.15 15.65 2.94
C ARG A 202 10.92 16.84 2.04
N THR A 203 10.00 16.77 1.10
CA THR A 203 9.75 17.85 0.15
C THR A 203 9.17 19.10 0.83
N GLN A 204 8.48 18.95 1.97
CA GLN A 204 8.01 20.11 2.74
C GLN A 204 9.12 20.87 3.48
N LYS A 205 10.29 20.25 3.64
CA LYS A 205 11.44 20.86 4.32
C LYS A 205 12.40 21.58 3.36
N GLU A 206 12.30 21.28 2.06
CA GLU A 206 13.05 21.91 0.98
C GLU A 206 12.31 23.16 0.47
#